data_31e49c468ebe6f48333cbaf74266e375
#
_entry.id   31e49c468ebe6f48333cbaf74266e375
#
_cell.length_a   1.000
_cell.length_b   1.000
_cell.length_c   1.000
_cell.angle_alpha   90.00
_cell.angle_beta   90.00
_cell.angle_gamma   90.00
#
_symmetry.space_group_name_H-M   'P 1'
#
loop_
_entity.id
_entity.type
_entity.pdbx_description
1 polymer ?
#
loop_
_entity_poly.entity_id
_entity_poly.type
_entity_poly.pdbx_seq_one_letter_code
_entity_poly.pdbx_strand_id
1 'polypeptide(L)'
;EWICGVTASYGTITSDDSDIALVLENLNLGGSIISVKPYFGYFYRDNLSIGARFGYTHTVGYFDGANINMGNFIEGIEFSTDGIGIDYLSNAYSFSLFHRAYVPLDRRGRFGVFGELELEGSYGRSKFGFMFNDVWHTSYSDNYKVRFNFNPGVAAYIFPNVCATVSFGLGGLQYNHVRQFDSEMNMSGTRDFSKLRFRLNVAEINIGVTVHLWSKKNEQKLRQQ
;
A
#
# COMPACT_ATOMS: atom_id res chain seq x y z
N GLU A 1 -5.12 26.01 -9.92
CA GLU A 1 -5.80 25.75 -8.65
C GLU A 1 -4.98 24.79 -7.83
N TRP A 2 -4.75 25.11 -6.56
CA TRP A 2 -4.00 24.24 -5.65
C TRP A 2 -4.93 23.27 -4.93
N ILE A 3 -4.46 22.08 -4.69
CA ILE A 3 -5.16 21.08 -3.89
C ILE A 3 -4.22 20.54 -2.82
N CYS A 4 -4.78 20.24 -1.67
CA CYS A 4 -4.14 19.45 -0.64
C CYS A 4 -5.12 18.41 -0.13
N GLY A 5 -4.62 17.32 0.36
CA GLY A 5 -5.46 16.26 0.86
C GLY A 5 -4.69 15.18 1.59
N VAL A 6 -5.43 14.22 2.07
CA VAL A 6 -4.90 13.01 2.70
C VAL A 6 -5.67 11.82 2.18
N THR A 7 -4.95 10.74 1.90
CA THR A 7 -5.53 9.43 1.67
C THR A 7 -5.11 8.50 2.79
N ALA A 8 -6.02 7.65 3.20
CA ALA A 8 -5.77 6.58 4.16
C ALA A 8 -6.26 5.26 3.59
N SER A 9 -5.58 4.19 3.91
CA SER A 9 -6.02 2.83 3.63
C SER A 9 -5.81 1.96 4.84
N TYR A 10 -6.73 1.02 5.02
CA TYR A 10 -6.67 -0.01 6.03
C TYR A 10 -7.01 -1.34 5.36
N GLY A 11 -6.18 -2.33 5.59
CA GLY A 11 -6.41 -3.70 5.11
C GLY A 11 -6.13 -4.68 6.23
N THR A 12 -6.91 -5.76 6.27
CA THR A 12 -6.65 -6.93 7.11
C THR A 12 -6.30 -8.10 6.21
N ILE A 13 -5.37 -8.91 6.65
CA ILE A 13 -5.03 -10.19 6.01
C ILE A 13 -5.48 -11.28 6.99
N THR A 14 -6.38 -12.14 6.55
CA THR A 14 -6.84 -13.30 7.34
C THR A 14 -6.68 -14.56 6.50
N SER A 15 -6.54 -15.70 7.15
CA SER A 15 -6.37 -17.01 6.47
C SER A 15 -7.57 -17.40 5.60
N ASP A 16 -8.75 -16.86 5.90
CA ASP A 16 -9.99 -17.21 5.19
C ASP A 16 -10.03 -16.66 3.74
N ASP A 17 -9.22 -15.66 3.43
CA ASP A 17 -9.19 -14.98 2.12
C ASP A 17 -8.08 -15.44 1.17
N SER A 18 -7.26 -16.40 1.57
CA SER A 18 -6.09 -16.77 0.78
C SER A 18 -6.26 -18.11 0.07
N ASP A 19 -6.14 -18.10 -1.27
CA ASP A 19 -5.94 -19.31 -2.10
C ASP A 19 -4.69 -20.12 -1.68
N ILE A 20 -3.92 -19.62 -0.71
CA ILE A 20 -2.78 -20.26 -0.09
C ILE A 20 -3.22 -21.36 0.90
N ALA A 21 -4.42 -21.24 1.45
CA ALA A 21 -5.01 -22.23 2.38
C ALA A 21 -5.25 -23.60 1.74
N LEU A 22 -5.20 -23.70 0.42
CA LEU A 22 -5.37 -24.96 -0.32
C LEU A 22 -4.19 -25.92 -0.17
N VAL A 23 -3.01 -25.44 0.28
CA VAL A 23 -1.78 -26.25 0.39
C VAL A 23 -1.41 -26.53 1.85
N LEU A 24 -1.95 -25.76 2.80
CA LEU A 24 -1.57 -25.82 4.21
C LEU A 24 -2.81 -25.84 5.11
N GLU A 25 -3.16 -26.99 5.62
CA GLU A 25 -4.25 -27.16 6.61
C GLU A 25 -3.83 -26.55 7.97
N ASN A 26 -4.72 -25.80 8.62
CA ASN A 26 -4.56 -25.19 9.96
C ASN A 26 -3.61 -23.99 10.09
N LEU A 27 -3.56 -23.12 9.09
CA LEU A 27 -2.82 -21.87 9.15
C LEU A 27 -3.63 -20.74 9.80
N ASN A 28 -3.14 -20.21 10.90
CA ASN A 28 -3.65 -18.98 11.49
C ASN A 28 -2.76 -17.81 11.01
N LEU A 29 -3.11 -17.25 9.86
CA LEU A 29 -2.47 -16.06 9.31
C LEU A 29 -3.32 -14.85 9.63
N GLY A 30 -2.75 -13.87 10.32
CA GLY A 30 -3.42 -12.62 10.59
C GLY A 30 -2.49 -11.45 10.41
N GLY A 31 -3.06 -10.30 10.09
CA GLY A 31 -2.27 -9.08 9.95
C GLY A 31 -3.11 -7.87 9.63
N SER A 32 -2.50 -6.71 9.76
CA SER A 32 -3.10 -5.44 9.37
C SER A 32 -2.09 -4.54 8.68
N ILE A 33 -2.59 -3.76 7.73
CA ILE A 33 -1.84 -2.74 7.01
C ILE A 33 -2.57 -1.43 7.19
N ILE A 34 -1.89 -0.44 7.74
CA ILE A 34 -2.39 0.93 7.87
C ILE A 34 -1.48 1.83 7.06
N SER A 35 -2.05 2.65 6.20
CA SER A 35 -1.29 3.63 5.42
C SER A 35 -1.96 4.98 5.47
N VAL A 36 -1.15 6.04 5.64
CA VAL A 36 -1.58 7.43 5.60
C VAL A 36 -0.68 8.18 4.64
N LYS A 37 -1.29 8.88 3.67
CA LYS A 37 -0.58 9.52 2.58
C LYS A 37 -1.10 10.95 2.36
N PRO A 38 -0.58 11.97 3.07
CA PRO A 38 -0.83 13.37 2.73
C PRO A 38 -0.25 13.71 1.35
N TYR A 39 -0.94 14.61 0.64
CA TYR A 39 -0.52 15.04 -0.67
C TYR A 39 -0.84 16.50 -0.93
N PHE A 40 -0.11 17.05 -1.89
CA PHE A 40 -0.25 18.39 -2.39
C PHE A 40 -0.14 18.38 -3.91
N GLY A 41 -1.00 19.15 -4.58
CA GLY A 41 -1.02 19.15 -6.03
C GLY A 41 -1.50 20.46 -6.63
N TYR A 42 -1.40 20.54 -7.93
CA TYR A 42 -1.77 21.72 -8.71
C TYR A 42 -2.51 21.32 -9.99
N PHE A 43 -3.70 21.91 -10.21
CA PHE A 43 -4.40 21.81 -11.47
C PHE A 43 -3.77 22.76 -12.49
N TYR A 44 -3.06 22.21 -13.45
CA TYR A 44 -2.43 22.99 -14.52
C TYR A 44 -3.35 23.21 -15.72
N ARG A 45 -4.39 22.37 -15.86
CA ARG A 45 -5.52 22.51 -16.80
C ARG A 45 -6.82 22.10 -16.12
N ASP A 46 -7.95 22.41 -16.76
CA ASP A 46 -9.24 21.90 -16.31
C ASP A 46 -9.18 20.37 -16.25
N ASN A 47 -9.55 19.81 -15.10
CA ASN A 47 -9.59 18.37 -14.81
C ASN A 47 -8.24 17.61 -14.86
N LEU A 48 -7.11 18.30 -15.00
CA LEU A 48 -5.79 17.69 -15.00
C LEU A 48 -4.92 18.26 -13.88
N SER A 49 -4.44 17.41 -12.99
CA SER A 49 -3.59 17.80 -11.88
C SER A 49 -2.31 16.97 -11.82
N ILE A 50 -1.28 17.61 -11.32
CA ILE A 50 -0.01 16.94 -10.93
C ILE A 50 0.25 17.24 -9.47
N GLY A 51 0.96 16.37 -8.79
CA GLY A 51 1.29 16.61 -7.40
C GLY A 51 2.31 15.64 -6.84
N ALA A 52 2.61 15.86 -5.56
CA ALA A 52 3.48 15.01 -4.77
C ALA A 52 2.73 14.48 -3.55
N ARG A 53 3.11 13.30 -3.12
CA ARG A 53 2.51 12.59 -2.00
C ARG A 53 3.61 12.01 -1.13
N PHE A 54 3.47 12.15 0.18
CA PHE A 54 4.28 11.48 1.17
C PHE A 54 3.45 10.35 1.78
N GLY A 55 4.08 9.25 2.11
CA GLY A 55 3.37 8.12 2.69
C GLY A 55 4.10 7.51 3.88
N TYR A 56 3.32 7.09 4.85
CA TYR A 56 3.76 6.20 5.90
C TYR A 56 2.85 4.99 5.92
N THR A 57 3.46 3.80 5.91
CA THR A 57 2.76 2.52 5.96
C THR A 57 3.30 1.69 7.10
N HIS A 58 2.41 1.22 7.94
CA HIS A 58 2.69 0.31 9.04
C HIS A 58 2.01 -1.02 8.75
N THR A 59 2.79 -2.10 8.79
CA THR A 59 2.30 -3.46 8.55
C THR A 59 2.66 -4.33 9.72
N VAL A 60 1.68 -5.00 10.26
CA VAL A 60 1.84 -6.04 11.29
C VAL A 60 1.27 -7.32 10.71
N GLY A 61 2.02 -8.40 10.82
CA GLY A 61 1.57 -9.73 10.46
C GLY A 61 1.99 -10.71 11.53
N TYR A 62 1.16 -11.69 11.79
CA TYR A 62 1.49 -12.83 12.62
C TYR A 62 1.05 -14.11 11.95
N PHE A 63 1.80 -15.14 12.22
CA PHE A 63 1.57 -16.46 11.71
C PHE A 63 1.75 -17.42 12.88
N ASP A 64 0.70 -18.11 13.26
CA ASP A 64 0.69 -19.03 14.39
C ASP A 64 0.23 -20.41 13.95
N GLY A 65 1.00 -21.42 14.29
CA GLY A 65 0.60 -22.81 14.31
C GLY A 65 0.38 -23.48 12.95
N ALA A 66 1.42 -23.70 12.15
CA ALA A 66 1.33 -24.68 11.09
C ALA A 66 2.33 -25.79 11.28
N ASN A 67 1.85 -27.02 11.26
CA ASN A 67 2.68 -28.16 10.93
C ASN A 67 3.04 -28.08 9.44
N ILE A 68 4.08 -27.34 9.11
CA ILE A 68 4.60 -27.30 7.75
C ILE A 68 5.36 -28.59 7.51
N ASN A 69 4.69 -29.56 6.90
CA ASN A 69 5.37 -30.76 6.42
C ASN A 69 6.13 -30.41 5.13
N MET A 70 7.34 -29.87 5.28
CA MET A 70 8.26 -29.57 4.19
C MET A 70 8.96 -30.80 3.62
N GLY A 71 8.61 -32.02 4.06
CA GLY A 71 9.24 -33.25 3.68
C GLY A 71 9.27 -33.59 2.19
N ASN A 72 8.50 -32.89 1.38
CA ASN A 72 8.50 -33.07 -0.08
C ASN A 72 9.37 -32.03 -0.85
N PHE A 73 9.96 -31.05 -0.16
CA PHE A 73 10.78 -30.02 -0.81
C PHE A 73 12.28 -30.16 -0.58
N ILE A 74 12.68 -30.84 0.47
CA ILE A 74 14.10 -31.09 0.76
C ILE A 74 14.24 -32.53 1.33
N GLU A 75 14.74 -33.44 0.52
CA GLU A 75 15.06 -34.80 0.99
C GLU A 75 16.07 -34.75 2.15
N GLY A 76 15.67 -35.22 3.33
CA GLY A 76 16.54 -35.47 4.47
C GLY A 76 16.46 -34.50 5.65
N ILE A 77 15.50 -33.56 5.71
CA ILE A 77 15.29 -32.72 6.88
C ILE A 77 13.86 -32.93 7.40
N GLU A 78 13.70 -33.69 8.45
CA GLU A 78 12.45 -33.76 9.23
C GLU A 78 12.38 -32.52 10.11
N PHE A 79 11.60 -31.51 9.70
CA PHE A 79 11.17 -30.44 10.59
C PHE A 79 9.86 -30.86 11.25
N SER A 80 9.92 -31.28 12.50
CA SER A 80 8.73 -31.31 13.34
C SER A 80 8.52 -29.89 13.89
N THR A 81 7.50 -29.19 13.38
CA THR A 81 7.21 -27.80 13.74
C THR A 81 6.04 -27.74 14.70
N ASP A 82 6.22 -28.21 15.92
CA ASP A 82 5.33 -27.86 17.02
C ASP A 82 5.63 -26.40 17.41
N GLY A 83 4.71 -25.50 17.03
CA GLY A 83 4.69 -24.14 17.57
C GLY A 83 5.63 -23.13 16.91
N ILE A 84 5.69 -23.04 15.56
CA ILE A 84 6.37 -21.90 14.92
C ILE A 84 5.45 -20.69 14.96
N GLY A 85 5.72 -19.76 15.88
CA GLY A 85 5.20 -18.41 15.83
C GLY A 85 6.08 -17.55 14.91
N ILE A 86 5.50 -16.86 13.95
CA ILE A 86 6.20 -15.90 13.10
C ILE A 86 5.56 -14.54 13.27
N ASP A 87 6.37 -13.56 13.68
CA ASP A 87 5.97 -12.18 13.77
C ASP A 87 6.61 -11.34 12.67
N TYR A 88 5.81 -10.55 12.00
CA TYR A 88 6.26 -9.62 10.98
C TYR A 88 5.84 -8.19 11.34
N LEU A 89 6.80 -7.29 11.40
CA LEU A 89 6.58 -5.87 11.61
C LEU A 89 7.32 -5.10 10.52
N SER A 90 6.63 -4.19 9.85
CA SER A 90 7.25 -3.35 8.83
C SER A 90 6.77 -1.92 8.93
N ASN A 91 7.71 -1.00 8.85
CA ASN A 91 7.47 0.43 8.72
C ASN A 91 8.08 0.91 7.41
N ALA A 92 7.29 1.57 6.59
CA ALA A 92 7.75 2.08 5.30
C ALA A 92 7.37 3.54 5.11
N TYR A 93 8.30 4.31 4.59
CA TYR A 93 8.11 5.69 4.15
C TYR A 93 8.14 5.73 2.63
N SER A 94 7.26 6.53 2.04
CA SER A 94 7.21 6.68 0.60
C SER A 94 7.12 8.14 0.18
N PHE A 95 7.64 8.39 -1.01
CA PHE A 95 7.43 9.63 -1.73
C PHE A 95 6.97 9.28 -3.13
N SER A 96 5.93 9.94 -3.61
CA SER A 96 5.45 9.73 -4.96
C SER A 96 5.10 11.04 -5.67
N LEU A 97 5.22 10.97 -7.00
CA LEU A 97 4.71 11.96 -7.91
C LEU A 97 3.50 11.37 -8.61
N PHE A 98 2.43 12.13 -8.73
CA PHE A 98 1.23 11.69 -9.41
C PHE A 98 0.74 12.66 -10.47
N HIS A 99 0.12 12.10 -11.49
CA HIS A 99 -0.67 12.81 -12.49
C HIS A 99 -2.09 12.25 -12.47
N ARG A 100 -3.07 13.10 -12.25
CA ARG A 100 -4.47 12.70 -12.12
C ARG A 100 -5.33 13.45 -13.14
N ALA A 101 -6.16 12.69 -13.87
CA ALA A 101 -7.12 13.18 -14.82
C ALA A 101 -8.55 12.88 -14.33
N TYR A 102 -9.40 13.89 -14.28
CA TYR A 102 -10.78 13.78 -13.84
C TYR A 102 -11.75 13.82 -15.02
N VAL A 103 -12.82 13.04 -14.93
CA VAL A 103 -13.95 13.08 -15.84
C VAL A 103 -15.22 13.34 -15.04
N PRO A 104 -15.84 14.52 -15.15
CA PRO A 104 -17.08 14.81 -14.46
C PRO A 104 -18.22 13.94 -15.02
N LEU A 105 -19.04 13.38 -14.14
CA LEU A 105 -20.18 12.53 -14.50
C LEU A 105 -21.50 13.29 -14.50
N ASP A 106 -21.58 14.41 -13.77
CA ASP A 106 -22.78 15.23 -13.72
C ASP A 106 -22.51 16.66 -14.24
N ARG A 107 -23.58 17.32 -14.73
CA ARG A 107 -23.50 18.70 -15.24
C ARG A 107 -23.10 19.73 -14.17
N ARG A 108 -23.27 19.41 -12.90
CA ARG A 108 -22.91 20.28 -11.77
C ARG A 108 -21.50 20.02 -11.27
N GLY A 109 -20.81 18.96 -11.81
CA GLY A 109 -19.46 18.58 -11.43
C GLY A 109 -19.34 18.07 -9.98
N ARG A 110 -20.42 17.55 -9.39
CA ARG A 110 -20.41 17.04 -8.01
C ARG A 110 -19.84 15.64 -7.89
N PHE A 111 -19.98 14.86 -8.98
CA PHE A 111 -19.47 13.50 -9.07
C PHE A 111 -18.56 13.37 -10.27
N GLY A 112 -17.51 12.62 -10.13
CA GLY A 112 -16.58 12.33 -11.20
C GLY A 112 -15.83 11.03 -10.98
N VAL A 113 -15.27 10.52 -12.05
CA VAL A 113 -14.26 9.47 -12.01
C VAL A 113 -12.91 10.09 -12.29
N PHE A 114 -11.85 9.47 -11.83
CA PHE A 114 -10.49 9.88 -12.17
C PHE A 114 -9.60 8.68 -12.42
N GLY A 115 -8.58 8.89 -13.24
CA GLY A 115 -7.46 8.00 -13.38
C GLY A 115 -6.20 8.69 -12.88
N GLU A 116 -5.42 8.01 -12.05
CA GLU A 116 -4.16 8.52 -11.52
C GLU A 116 -3.00 7.62 -11.95
N LEU A 117 -1.98 8.22 -12.54
CA LEU A 117 -0.68 7.61 -12.74
C LEU A 117 0.23 8.07 -11.61
N GLU A 118 0.89 7.14 -10.95
CA GLU A 118 1.74 7.40 -9.79
C GLU A 118 3.09 6.72 -9.93
N LEU A 119 4.16 7.47 -9.74
CA LEU A 119 5.51 6.98 -9.58
C LEU A 119 5.90 7.12 -8.11
N GLU A 120 6.05 6.01 -7.42
CA GLU A 120 6.36 5.94 -5.99
C GLU A 120 7.73 5.33 -5.76
N GLY A 121 8.55 6.00 -4.94
CA GLY A 121 9.73 5.44 -4.31
C GLY A 121 9.45 5.21 -2.83
N SER A 122 9.80 4.05 -2.29
CA SER A 122 9.63 3.77 -0.86
C SER A 122 10.84 3.07 -0.26
N TYR A 123 11.07 3.39 1.00
CA TYR A 123 12.03 2.72 1.86
C TYR A 123 11.30 2.18 3.09
N GLY A 124 11.50 0.92 3.40
CA GLY A 124 10.91 0.28 4.56
C GLY A 124 11.90 -0.62 5.28
N ARG A 125 11.79 -0.65 6.59
CA ARG A 125 12.48 -1.60 7.43
C ARG A 125 11.48 -2.59 7.99
N SER A 126 11.77 -3.88 7.81
CA SER A 126 10.97 -4.97 8.32
C SER A 126 11.76 -5.77 9.35
N LYS A 127 11.06 -6.15 10.40
CA LYS A 127 11.53 -7.10 11.40
C LYS A 127 10.74 -8.38 11.25
N PHE A 128 11.44 -9.47 11.18
CA PHE A 128 10.88 -10.80 11.09
C PHE A 128 11.40 -11.61 12.26
N GLY A 129 10.50 -12.09 13.11
CA GLY A 129 10.81 -12.95 14.25
C GLY A 129 10.25 -14.34 14.03
N PHE A 130 11.01 -15.38 14.32
CA PHE A 130 10.52 -16.75 14.30
C PHE A 130 11.12 -17.54 15.47
N MET A 131 10.32 -18.45 16.00
CA MET A 131 10.75 -19.37 17.06
C MET A 131 11.24 -20.66 16.42
N PHE A 132 12.44 -21.08 16.80
CA PHE A 132 13.01 -22.37 16.39
C PHE A 132 13.73 -23.01 17.57
N ASN A 133 13.38 -24.26 17.92
CA ASN A 133 13.90 -24.97 19.10
C ASN A 133 13.81 -24.15 20.40
N ASP A 134 12.65 -23.53 20.67
CA ASP A 134 12.39 -22.67 21.83
C ASP A 134 13.30 -21.42 21.92
N VAL A 135 14.00 -21.08 20.85
CA VAL A 135 14.84 -19.90 20.74
C VAL A 135 14.24 -18.92 19.71
N TRP A 136 14.06 -17.66 20.12
CA TRP A 136 13.65 -16.60 19.22
C TRP A 136 14.80 -16.17 18.31
N HIS A 137 14.60 -16.30 17.02
CA HIS A 137 15.48 -15.76 16.00
C HIS A 137 14.85 -14.50 15.39
N THR A 138 15.63 -13.45 15.28
CA THR A 138 15.19 -12.20 14.69
C THR A 138 16.03 -11.89 13.44
N SER A 139 15.37 -11.55 12.37
CA SER A 139 16.00 -11.10 11.13
C SER A 139 15.44 -9.73 10.77
N TYR A 140 16.26 -8.88 10.20
CA TYR A 140 15.88 -7.57 9.72
C TYR A 140 16.04 -7.49 8.22
N SER A 141 15.20 -6.70 7.57
CA SER A 141 15.37 -6.42 6.15
C SER A 141 15.11 -4.96 5.84
N ASP A 142 15.98 -4.37 5.04
CA ASP A 142 15.78 -3.07 4.44
C ASP A 142 15.25 -3.26 3.02
N ASN A 143 14.11 -2.65 2.75
CA ASN A 143 13.38 -2.80 1.51
C ASN A 143 13.34 -1.47 0.76
N TYR A 144 13.92 -1.43 -0.42
CA TYR A 144 13.81 -0.32 -1.35
C TYR A 144 12.87 -0.73 -2.48
N LYS A 145 11.85 0.09 -2.73
CA LYS A 145 10.83 -0.22 -3.73
C LYS A 145 10.59 0.98 -4.61
N VAL A 146 10.53 0.73 -5.90
CA VAL A 146 10.06 1.70 -6.90
C VAL A 146 8.84 1.10 -7.58
N ARG A 147 7.75 1.88 -7.64
CA ARG A 147 6.50 1.46 -8.27
C ARG A 147 6.03 2.52 -9.25
N PHE A 148 5.51 2.05 -10.38
CA PHE A 148 4.70 2.85 -11.29
C PHE A 148 3.31 2.23 -11.34
N ASN A 149 2.32 2.94 -10.81
CA ASN A 149 0.97 2.44 -10.62
C ASN A 149 -0.05 3.22 -11.43
N PHE A 150 -1.15 2.55 -11.77
CA PHE A 150 -2.37 3.17 -12.24
C PHE A 150 -3.47 2.95 -11.19
N ASN A 151 -4.05 4.05 -10.70
CA ASN A 151 -5.04 4.07 -9.64
C ASN A 151 -6.33 4.76 -10.14
N PRO A 152 -7.30 4.01 -10.67
CA PRO A 152 -8.62 4.55 -10.97
C PRO A 152 -9.39 4.83 -9.69
N GLY A 153 -10.29 5.81 -9.74
CA GLY A 153 -11.09 6.18 -8.57
C GLY A 153 -12.32 7.00 -8.91
N VAL A 154 -13.08 7.25 -7.88
CA VAL A 154 -14.27 8.10 -7.90
C VAL A 154 -14.09 9.28 -6.96
N ALA A 155 -14.68 10.40 -7.31
CA ALA A 155 -14.62 11.66 -6.58
C ALA A 155 -16.03 12.21 -6.38
N ALA A 156 -16.34 12.63 -5.15
CA ALA A 156 -17.60 13.23 -4.80
C ALA A 156 -17.37 14.52 -4.00
N TYR A 157 -17.86 15.66 -4.49
CA TYR A 157 -17.80 16.92 -3.78
C TYR A 157 -18.87 16.96 -2.70
N ILE A 158 -18.45 16.98 -1.44
CA ILE A 158 -19.32 17.11 -0.27
C ILE A 158 -19.63 18.59 -0.02
N PHE A 159 -18.63 19.44 -0.19
CA PHE A 159 -18.71 20.90 -0.13
C PHE A 159 -18.08 21.51 -1.39
N PRO A 160 -18.33 22.78 -1.69
CA PRO A 160 -17.77 23.42 -2.89
C PRO A 160 -16.25 23.27 -3.06
N ASN A 161 -15.53 23.19 -1.94
CA ASN A 161 -14.07 23.10 -1.91
C ASN A 161 -13.54 21.80 -1.33
N VAL A 162 -14.43 20.85 -0.94
CA VAL A 162 -14.04 19.59 -0.30
C VAL A 162 -14.59 18.41 -1.07
N CYS A 163 -13.71 17.56 -1.51
CA CYS A 163 -14.00 16.36 -2.27
C CYS A 163 -13.59 15.11 -1.50
N ALA A 164 -14.49 14.16 -1.37
CA ALA A 164 -14.15 12.80 -0.95
C ALA A 164 -13.74 11.98 -2.17
N THR A 165 -12.73 11.15 -2.02
CA THR A 165 -12.21 10.28 -3.09
C THR A 165 -12.08 8.85 -2.59
N VAL A 166 -12.37 7.91 -3.48
CA VAL A 166 -12.08 6.49 -3.29
C VAL A 166 -11.32 6.02 -4.51
N SER A 167 -10.16 5.41 -4.32
CA SER A 167 -9.34 4.87 -5.41
C SER A 167 -8.87 3.46 -5.12
N PHE A 168 -8.54 2.74 -6.19
CA PHE A 168 -8.14 1.35 -6.15
C PHE A 168 -6.78 1.21 -6.82
N GLY A 169 -5.91 0.40 -6.25
CA GLY A 169 -4.70 -0.02 -6.94
C GLY A 169 -5.04 -1.06 -8.02
N LEU A 170 -5.00 -0.67 -9.29
CA LEU A 170 -5.24 -1.63 -10.38
C LEU A 170 -3.98 -2.40 -10.75
N GLY A 171 -2.81 -1.89 -10.36
CA GLY A 171 -1.53 -2.52 -10.63
C GLY A 171 -0.57 -1.63 -11.40
N GLY A 172 0.57 -2.22 -11.74
CA GLY A 172 1.66 -1.51 -12.42
C GLY A 172 2.95 -2.29 -12.38
N LEU A 173 4.03 -1.58 -12.64
CA LEU A 173 5.40 -2.08 -12.57
C LEU A 173 5.96 -1.85 -11.16
N GLN A 174 6.60 -2.86 -10.61
CA GLN A 174 7.26 -2.78 -9.32
C GLN A 174 8.65 -3.38 -9.41
N TYR A 175 9.63 -2.64 -8.90
CA TYR A 175 10.98 -3.11 -8.64
C TYR A 175 11.26 -3.06 -7.15
N ASN A 176 11.80 -4.14 -6.59
CA ASN A 176 12.18 -4.24 -5.19
C ASN A 176 13.64 -4.68 -5.08
N HIS A 177 14.35 -3.96 -4.21
CA HIS A 177 15.67 -4.34 -3.74
C HIS A 177 15.61 -4.57 -2.23
N VAL A 178 15.91 -5.78 -1.80
CA VAL A 178 15.81 -6.22 -0.39
C VAL A 178 17.19 -6.60 0.10
N ARG A 179 17.60 -6.01 1.23
CA ARG A 179 18.80 -6.39 1.97
C ARG A 179 18.39 -7.07 3.26
N GLN A 180 18.92 -8.24 3.49
CA GLN A 180 18.63 -9.04 4.70
C GLN A 180 19.83 -9.00 5.65
N PHE A 181 19.49 -8.88 6.95
CA PHE A 181 20.45 -8.86 8.05
C PHE A 181 20.05 -9.90 9.08
N ASP A 182 21.03 -10.52 9.70
CA ASP A 182 20.82 -11.44 10.82
C ASP A 182 20.58 -10.69 12.14
N SER A 183 20.45 -11.44 13.25
CA SER A 183 20.26 -10.88 14.60
C SER A 183 21.43 -10.01 15.08
N GLU A 184 22.62 -10.21 14.52
CA GLU A 184 23.83 -9.44 14.85
C GLU A 184 24.04 -8.25 13.90
N MET A 185 23.06 -7.96 13.02
CA MET A 185 23.12 -6.90 12.00
C MET A 185 24.19 -7.13 10.92
N ASN A 186 24.67 -8.38 10.75
CA ASN A 186 25.53 -8.73 9.63
C ASN A 186 24.66 -8.95 8.39
N MET A 187 25.17 -8.52 7.22
CA MET A 187 24.48 -8.72 5.96
C MET A 187 24.45 -10.20 5.61
N SER A 188 23.24 -10.77 5.58
CA SER A 188 23.00 -12.20 5.25
C SER A 188 22.74 -12.41 3.76
N GLY A 189 22.21 -11.42 3.06
CA GLY A 189 21.94 -11.52 1.63
C GLY A 189 21.26 -10.31 1.02
N THR A 190 21.28 -10.27 -0.31
CA THR A 190 20.53 -9.30 -1.10
C THR A 190 19.66 -10.02 -2.12
N ARG A 191 18.46 -9.48 -2.36
CA ARG A 191 17.54 -10.03 -3.36
C ARG A 191 16.90 -8.90 -4.15
N ASP A 192 17.01 -9.02 -5.47
CA ASP A 192 16.36 -8.15 -6.44
C ASP A 192 15.22 -8.90 -7.11
N PHE A 193 14.06 -8.25 -7.20
CA PHE A 193 12.99 -8.79 -8.02
C PHE A 193 12.12 -7.68 -8.60
N SER A 194 11.66 -7.92 -9.82
CA SER A 194 10.71 -7.07 -10.50
C SER A 194 9.41 -7.83 -10.71
N LYS A 195 8.30 -7.13 -10.57
CA LYS A 195 6.96 -7.69 -10.80
C LYS A 195 6.16 -6.73 -11.66
N LEU A 196 5.54 -7.29 -12.68
CA LEU A 196 4.44 -6.66 -13.40
C LEU A 196 3.15 -7.27 -12.87
N ARG A 197 2.26 -6.47 -12.34
CA ARG A 197 0.98 -6.94 -11.82
C ARG A 197 -0.13 -6.03 -12.33
N PHE A 198 -1.10 -6.65 -12.98
CA PHE A 198 -2.38 -6.04 -13.32
C PHE A 198 -3.49 -6.84 -12.63
N ARG A 199 -3.76 -6.49 -11.40
CA ARG A 199 -4.82 -7.11 -10.60
C ARG A 199 -5.41 -6.04 -9.70
N LEU A 200 -6.74 -6.00 -9.62
CA LEU A 200 -7.42 -5.17 -8.63
C LEU A 200 -7.00 -5.67 -7.25
N ASN A 201 -6.33 -4.80 -6.51
CA ASN A 201 -5.91 -5.12 -5.16
C ASN A 201 -6.90 -4.50 -4.17
N VAL A 202 -7.79 -5.32 -3.64
CA VAL A 202 -8.81 -4.89 -2.66
C VAL A 202 -8.16 -4.37 -1.38
N ALA A 203 -6.97 -4.87 -1.04
CA ALA A 203 -6.19 -4.35 0.11
C ALA A 203 -5.58 -2.96 -0.13
N GLU A 204 -5.63 -2.44 -1.36
CA GLU A 204 -5.18 -1.09 -1.72
C GLU A 204 -6.35 -0.15 -2.03
N ILE A 205 -7.46 -0.29 -1.32
CA ILE A 205 -8.53 0.70 -1.35
C ILE A 205 -8.07 1.91 -0.55
N ASN A 206 -7.98 3.05 -1.21
CA ASN A 206 -7.61 4.32 -0.59
C ASN A 206 -8.83 5.21 -0.49
N ILE A 207 -9.15 5.63 0.71
CA ILE A 207 -10.17 6.65 0.98
C ILE A 207 -9.46 7.95 1.27
N GLY A 208 -9.89 9.03 0.65
CA GLY A 208 -9.22 10.30 0.78
C GLY A 208 -10.16 11.48 0.84
N VAL A 209 -9.63 12.58 1.35
CA VAL A 209 -10.27 13.89 1.34
C VAL A 209 -9.32 14.87 0.66
N THR A 210 -9.84 15.61 -0.30
CA THR A 210 -9.14 16.67 -1.04
C THR A 210 -9.78 18.00 -0.73
N VAL A 211 -8.97 18.99 -0.40
CA VAL A 211 -9.39 20.38 -0.25
C VAL A 211 -8.81 21.18 -1.40
N HIS A 212 -9.68 21.90 -2.09
CA HIS A 212 -9.34 22.82 -3.18
C HIS A 212 -9.06 24.20 -2.59
N LEU A 213 -7.81 24.66 -2.77
CA LEU A 213 -7.35 25.95 -2.28
C LEU A 213 -7.33 26.96 -3.43
N TRP A 214 -7.89 28.15 -3.20
CA TRP A 214 -7.89 29.27 -4.15
C TRP A 214 -8.36 28.90 -5.57
N SER A 215 -9.63 28.66 -5.72
CA SER A 215 -10.26 28.60 -7.04
C SER A 215 -10.81 29.99 -7.41
N LYS A 216 -10.26 30.60 -8.47
CA LYS A 216 -10.80 31.84 -9.04
C LYS A 216 -12.28 31.70 -9.48
N LYS A 217 -12.70 30.50 -9.80
CA LYS A 217 -14.09 30.20 -10.18
C LYS A 217 -15.08 30.31 -9.01
N ASN A 218 -14.62 30.03 -7.79
CA ASN A 218 -15.47 30.11 -6.60
C ASN A 218 -15.66 31.56 -6.12
N GLU A 219 -14.67 32.44 -6.30
CA GLU A 219 -14.83 33.87 -5.99
C GLU A 219 -15.89 34.55 -6.86
N GLN A 220 -16.01 34.16 -8.13
CA GLN A 220 -17.05 34.74 -9.02
C GLN A 220 -18.46 34.24 -8.65
N LYS A 221 -18.62 33.03 -8.18
CA LYS A 221 -19.91 32.49 -7.71
C LYS A 221 -20.35 33.09 -6.38
N LEU A 222 -19.42 33.39 -5.48
CA LEU A 222 -19.70 34.03 -4.18
C LEU A 222 -20.05 35.54 -4.35
N ARG A 223 -19.59 36.21 -5.44
CA ARG A 223 -19.93 37.59 -5.73
C ARG A 223 -21.27 37.75 -6.47
N GLN A 224 -21.88 36.63 -6.90
CA GLN A 224 -23.18 36.63 -7.61
C GLN A 224 -24.34 36.12 -6.72
N GLN A 225 -24.08 35.81 -5.47
CA GLN A 225 -25.08 35.62 -4.40
C GLN A 225 -25.16 36.86 -3.50
#